data_befa2d47ac007160fa77e63470d0bc48
#
_entry.id   befa2d47ac007160fa77e63470d0bc48
#
_cell.length_a   1.000
_cell.length_b   1.000
_cell.length_c   1.000
_cell.angle_alpha   90.00
_cell.angle_beta   90.00
_cell.angle_gamma   90.00
#
_symmetry.space_group_name_H-M   'P 1'
#
loop_
_entity.id
_entity.type
_entity.pdbx_description
1 polymer ?
#
loop_
_entity_poly.entity_id
_entity_poly.type
_entity_poly.pdbx_seq_one_letter_code
_entity_poly.pdbx_strand_id
1 'polypeptide(L)'
;IIVATGFDTYQPEVGEFGYGIKGVLTLPEFTELVDSTEGPLVYEGKSIRTITYIYCVGNRQVGGNEYCSKFCCAATVHASVKIAKRDSTVHQYHLHRDIRTYGKYELMYTQSRETGSVFLKFPDETPPSVALMDNGHLAVTVVDSLTGNEELTLPTDLIVLVTGSVPRENSDLTSVLKLPVGVDGFYNEIHPKLRPVETVVAGVMIAGACQGPKTSSEAVASGLAAVTQSAGILLKGFAELDPLVATVDQAACTGCNKCQPSCPYEAISMIQCDGRDVALISAAICKGCGGCVPICPENAIDLLGYTDDQMMASIEAIAKEPVS
;
A
#
# COMPACT_ATOMS: atom_id res chain seq x y z
N ILE A 1 13.05 -11.51 -7.76
CA ILE A 1 11.94 -11.73 -6.81
C ILE A 1 10.85 -10.72 -7.15
N ILE A 2 9.58 -11.16 -7.16
CA ILE A 2 8.42 -10.27 -7.26
C ILE A 2 7.60 -10.43 -5.98
N VAL A 3 7.42 -9.34 -5.24
CA VAL A 3 6.62 -9.26 -4.02
C VAL A 3 5.23 -8.73 -4.39
N ALA A 4 4.19 -9.52 -4.14
CA ALA A 4 2.80 -9.22 -4.48
C ALA A 4 1.85 -9.68 -3.35
N THR A 5 2.17 -9.30 -2.11
CA THR A 5 1.47 -9.75 -0.89
C THR A 5 0.08 -9.16 -0.71
N GLY A 6 -0.28 -8.15 -1.51
CA GLY A 6 -1.59 -7.52 -1.44
C GLY A 6 -1.77 -6.61 -0.21
N PHE A 7 -2.98 -6.63 0.34
CA PHE A 7 -3.41 -5.80 1.47
C PHE A 7 -4.34 -6.60 2.39
N ASP A 8 -4.58 -6.09 3.58
CA ASP A 8 -5.63 -6.56 4.46
C ASP A 8 -6.78 -5.54 4.53
N THR A 9 -7.97 -6.01 4.85
CA THR A 9 -9.12 -5.12 5.03
C THR A 9 -9.07 -4.51 6.42
N TYR A 10 -9.35 -3.22 6.52
CA TYR A 10 -9.50 -2.55 7.81
C TYR A 10 -10.54 -3.25 8.68
N GLN A 11 -10.19 -3.52 9.92
CA GLN A 11 -11.09 -4.07 10.93
C GLN A 11 -11.50 -2.93 11.87
N PRO A 12 -12.78 -2.55 11.88
CA PRO A 12 -13.27 -1.51 12.79
C PRO A 12 -13.11 -1.94 14.26
N GLU A 13 -12.92 -0.97 15.14
CA GLU A 13 -13.00 -1.21 16.58
C GLU A 13 -14.45 -1.44 17.01
N VAL A 14 -14.64 -2.20 18.09
CA VAL A 14 -15.99 -2.41 18.64
C VAL A 14 -16.58 -1.06 19.07
N GLY A 15 -17.74 -0.73 18.52
CA GLY A 15 -18.41 0.57 18.70
C GLY A 15 -18.17 1.57 17.58
N GLU A 16 -17.13 1.42 16.76
CA GLU A 16 -16.91 2.30 15.60
C GLU A 16 -18.05 2.16 14.60
N PHE A 17 -18.82 3.22 14.37
CA PHE A 17 -20.06 3.21 13.59
C PHE A 17 -21.01 2.06 13.94
N GLY A 18 -21.04 1.69 15.22
CA GLY A 18 -21.89 0.60 15.72
C GLY A 18 -21.37 -0.81 15.44
N TYR A 19 -20.10 -0.97 14.99
CA TYR A 19 -19.51 -2.30 14.79
C TYR A 19 -19.57 -3.14 16.07
N GLY A 20 -19.98 -4.39 15.93
CA GLY A 20 -20.30 -5.28 17.04
C GLY A 20 -21.79 -5.31 17.42
N ILE A 21 -22.61 -4.38 16.92
CA ILE A 21 -24.07 -4.47 17.02
C ILE A 21 -24.56 -5.42 15.90
N LYS A 22 -25.50 -6.29 16.25
CA LYS A 22 -26.14 -7.20 15.30
C LYS A 22 -26.78 -6.44 14.14
N GLY A 23 -26.44 -6.81 12.89
CA GLY A 23 -26.89 -6.11 11.69
C GLY A 23 -25.94 -5.01 11.20
N VAL A 24 -24.78 -4.83 11.84
CA VAL A 24 -23.69 -4.00 11.35
C VAL A 24 -22.58 -4.90 10.83
N LEU A 25 -22.32 -4.86 9.53
CA LEU A 25 -21.37 -5.72 8.84
C LEU A 25 -20.28 -4.87 8.15
N THR A 26 -19.08 -5.41 8.03
CA THR A 26 -18.06 -4.84 7.13
C THR A 26 -18.40 -5.14 5.67
N LEU A 27 -17.80 -4.39 4.74
CA LEU A 27 -18.02 -4.62 3.30
C LEU A 27 -17.66 -6.05 2.85
N PRO A 28 -16.56 -6.68 3.31
CA PRO A 28 -16.28 -8.09 3.00
C PRO A 28 -17.37 -9.05 3.51
N GLU A 29 -17.77 -8.94 4.77
CA GLU A 29 -18.84 -9.78 5.35
C GLU A 29 -20.17 -9.61 4.60
N PHE A 30 -20.49 -8.38 4.23
CA PHE A 30 -21.67 -8.09 3.42
C PHE A 30 -21.57 -8.67 2.00
N THR A 31 -20.40 -8.59 1.38
CA THR A 31 -20.18 -9.17 0.03
C THR A 31 -20.35 -10.68 0.07
N GLU A 32 -19.82 -11.35 1.08
CA GLU A 32 -19.99 -12.79 1.30
C GLU A 32 -21.47 -13.15 1.49
N LEU A 33 -22.20 -12.36 2.29
CA LEU A 33 -23.64 -12.53 2.48
C LEU A 33 -24.40 -12.41 1.15
N VAL A 34 -24.08 -11.39 0.36
CA VAL A 34 -24.72 -11.17 -0.97
C VAL A 34 -24.38 -12.30 -1.93
N ASP A 35 -23.16 -12.82 -1.91
CA ASP A 35 -22.72 -13.87 -2.85
C ASP A 35 -23.24 -15.25 -2.46
N SER A 36 -23.42 -15.52 -1.17
CA SER A 36 -23.99 -16.79 -0.66
C SER A 36 -25.51 -16.86 -0.69
N THR A 37 -26.22 -15.73 -0.92
CA THR A 37 -27.67 -15.69 -0.93
C THR A 37 -28.20 -15.74 -2.35
N GLU A 38 -29.11 -16.66 -2.64
CA GLU A 38 -29.93 -16.69 -3.87
C GLU A 38 -31.31 -16.06 -3.59
N GLY A 39 -31.76 -15.15 -4.50
CA GLY A 39 -33.03 -14.43 -4.35
C GLY A 39 -32.97 -13.20 -3.43
N PRO A 40 -34.10 -12.84 -2.75
CA PRO A 40 -34.14 -11.70 -1.85
C PRO A 40 -33.16 -11.83 -0.69
N LEU A 41 -32.55 -10.70 -0.28
CA LEU A 41 -31.55 -10.71 0.79
C LEU A 41 -32.18 -11.01 2.14
N VAL A 42 -31.64 -12.02 2.82
CA VAL A 42 -32.05 -12.45 4.17
C VAL A 42 -30.83 -12.44 5.07
N TYR A 43 -30.95 -11.82 6.24
CA TYR A 43 -29.94 -11.85 7.28
C TYR A 43 -30.55 -12.43 8.56
N GLU A 44 -29.98 -13.52 9.07
CA GLU A 44 -30.46 -14.23 10.27
C GLU A 44 -32.00 -14.53 10.28
N GLY A 45 -32.49 -14.95 9.13
CA GLY A 45 -33.91 -15.32 8.98
C GLY A 45 -34.87 -14.14 8.80
N LYS A 46 -34.39 -12.90 8.79
CA LYS A 46 -35.17 -11.69 8.52
C LYS A 46 -34.94 -11.21 7.09
N SER A 47 -36.00 -10.88 6.37
CA SER A 47 -35.92 -10.23 5.07
C SER A 47 -35.43 -8.79 5.23
N ILE A 48 -34.42 -8.41 4.45
CA ILE A 48 -33.83 -7.07 4.47
C ILE A 48 -34.59 -6.17 3.50
N ARG A 49 -35.06 -5.03 4.00
CA ARG A 49 -35.78 -4.02 3.24
C ARG A 49 -35.03 -2.70 3.10
N THR A 50 -34.13 -2.42 4.05
CA THR A 50 -33.38 -1.19 4.08
C THR A 50 -31.92 -1.45 4.41
N ILE A 51 -31.00 -0.94 3.58
CA ILE A 51 -29.56 -1.06 3.76
C ILE A 51 -28.94 0.34 3.78
N THR A 52 -28.12 0.61 4.79
CA THR A 52 -27.34 1.86 4.85
C THR A 52 -25.85 1.56 4.78
N TYR A 53 -25.17 2.15 3.80
CA TYR A 53 -23.73 2.04 3.59
C TYR A 53 -23.02 3.27 4.17
N ILE A 54 -22.08 3.09 5.09
CA ILE A 54 -21.23 4.16 5.63
C ILE A 54 -19.85 4.05 4.99
N TYR A 55 -19.47 5.05 4.20
CA TYR A 55 -18.25 5.04 3.41
C TYR A 55 -17.03 5.53 4.17
N CYS A 56 -15.84 5.15 3.69
CA CYS A 56 -14.53 5.58 4.20
C CYS A 56 -14.25 5.18 5.65
N VAL A 57 -14.74 3.98 6.07
CA VAL A 57 -14.43 3.43 7.39
C VAL A 57 -12.98 2.92 7.38
N GLY A 58 -12.15 3.45 8.28
CA GLY A 58 -10.74 3.13 8.42
C GLY A 58 -9.81 3.76 7.39
N ASN A 59 -10.30 4.71 6.54
CA ASN A 59 -9.44 5.50 5.66
C ASN A 59 -10.01 6.89 5.37
N ARG A 60 -9.18 7.79 4.80
CA ARG A 60 -9.47 9.22 4.68
C ARG A 60 -9.76 9.87 6.03
N GLN A 61 -9.08 9.44 7.07
CA GLN A 61 -9.23 9.93 8.44
C GLN A 61 -8.01 10.76 8.82
N VAL A 62 -8.23 11.96 9.32
CA VAL A 62 -7.17 12.84 9.81
C VAL A 62 -6.50 12.19 11.04
N GLY A 63 -5.19 12.05 11.01
CA GLY A 63 -4.42 11.40 12.07
C GLY A 63 -4.51 9.87 12.10
N GLY A 64 -5.19 9.26 11.10
CA GLY A 64 -5.24 7.83 10.84
C GLY A 64 -4.76 7.51 9.43
N ASN A 65 -5.44 6.60 8.75
CA ASN A 65 -5.16 6.30 7.34
C ASN A 65 -5.73 7.41 6.45
N GLU A 66 -4.89 8.37 6.04
CA GLU A 66 -5.33 9.54 5.25
C GLU A 66 -5.58 9.23 3.77
N TYR A 67 -5.04 8.13 3.27
CA TYR A 67 -5.19 7.70 1.88
C TYR A 67 -6.61 7.17 1.57
N CYS A 68 -6.94 7.11 0.28
CA CYS A 68 -8.16 6.49 -0.24
C CYS A 68 -7.87 5.06 -0.72
N SER A 69 -8.70 4.10 -0.35
CA SER A 69 -8.58 2.69 -0.80
C SER A 69 -8.96 2.44 -2.26
N LYS A 70 -9.42 3.43 -2.99
CA LYS A 70 -9.73 3.44 -4.43
C LYS A 70 -10.83 2.47 -4.90
N PHE A 71 -10.87 1.24 -4.39
CA PHE A 71 -11.78 0.20 -4.86
C PHE A 71 -13.11 0.11 -4.09
N CYS A 72 -13.15 0.58 -2.83
CA CYS A 72 -14.29 0.34 -1.94
C CYS A 72 -15.60 0.97 -2.47
N CYS A 73 -15.56 2.20 -3.05
CA CYS A 73 -16.72 2.80 -3.67
C CYS A 73 -17.27 1.95 -4.81
N ALA A 74 -16.41 1.49 -5.71
CA ALA A 74 -16.83 0.64 -6.84
C ALA A 74 -17.40 -0.71 -6.38
N ALA A 75 -16.78 -1.34 -5.37
CA ALA A 75 -17.25 -2.60 -4.81
C ALA A 75 -18.63 -2.46 -4.16
N THR A 76 -18.85 -1.39 -3.38
CA THR A 76 -20.14 -1.12 -2.74
C THR A 76 -21.22 -0.84 -3.76
N VAL A 77 -20.96 0.03 -4.74
CA VAL A 77 -21.92 0.35 -5.81
C VAL A 77 -22.25 -0.89 -6.64
N HIS A 78 -21.28 -1.75 -6.92
CA HIS A 78 -21.53 -3.03 -7.60
C HIS A 78 -22.46 -3.94 -6.78
N ALA A 79 -22.21 -4.10 -5.47
CA ALA A 79 -23.09 -4.88 -4.61
C ALA A 79 -24.51 -4.29 -4.54
N SER A 80 -24.62 -2.96 -4.45
CA SER A 80 -25.90 -2.23 -4.46
C SER A 80 -26.71 -2.53 -5.74
N VAL A 81 -26.07 -2.44 -6.91
CA VAL A 81 -26.73 -2.77 -8.21
C VAL A 81 -27.14 -4.26 -8.25
N LYS A 82 -26.31 -5.17 -7.72
CA LYS A 82 -26.62 -6.60 -7.65
C LYS A 82 -27.88 -6.88 -6.80
N ILE A 83 -28.01 -6.20 -5.67
CA ILE A 83 -29.19 -6.29 -4.79
C ILE A 83 -30.42 -5.74 -5.50
N ALA A 84 -30.36 -4.53 -6.04
CA ALA A 84 -31.49 -3.91 -6.72
C ALA A 84 -32.00 -4.72 -7.93
N LYS A 85 -31.13 -5.47 -8.61
CA LYS A 85 -31.53 -6.41 -9.66
C LYS A 85 -32.23 -7.66 -9.13
N ARG A 86 -31.92 -8.09 -7.91
CA ARG A 86 -32.57 -9.25 -7.28
C ARG A 86 -33.91 -8.89 -6.63
N ASP A 87 -33.93 -7.74 -5.94
CA ASP A 87 -35.12 -7.23 -5.27
C ASP A 87 -35.13 -5.70 -5.33
N SER A 88 -35.92 -5.15 -6.24
CA SER A 88 -36.08 -3.72 -6.44
C SER A 88 -36.84 -3.01 -5.30
N THR A 89 -37.35 -3.75 -4.33
CA THR A 89 -38.07 -3.19 -3.16
C THR A 89 -37.13 -2.83 -2.01
N VAL A 90 -35.83 -3.18 -2.10
CA VAL A 90 -34.84 -2.85 -1.08
C VAL A 90 -34.39 -1.40 -1.25
N HIS A 91 -34.61 -0.60 -0.23
CA HIS A 91 -34.14 0.79 -0.14
C HIS A 91 -32.66 0.82 0.23
N GLN A 92 -31.85 1.58 -0.48
CA GLN A 92 -30.41 1.64 -0.27
C GLN A 92 -29.94 3.08 -0.09
N TYR A 93 -29.31 3.37 1.04
CA TYR A 93 -28.75 4.68 1.40
C TYR A 93 -27.24 4.63 1.45
N HIS A 94 -26.57 5.50 0.71
CA HIS A 94 -25.11 5.59 0.61
C HIS A 94 -24.63 6.87 1.27
N LEU A 95 -24.08 6.77 2.48
CA LEU A 95 -23.58 7.90 3.25
C LEU A 95 -22.09 8.09 2.95
N HIS A 96 -21.73 9.17 2.26
CA HIS A 96 -20.39 9.33 1.71
C HIS A 96 -19.84 10.74 1.91
N ARG A 97 -18.50 10.86 1.93
CA ARG A 97 -17.80 12.14 1.81
C ARG A 97 -17.68 12.56 0.34
N ASP A 98 -17.19 11.64 -0.50
CA ASP A 98 -17.15 11.71 -1.97
C ASP A 98 -17.27 10.29 -2.53
N ILE A 99 -17.97 10.15 -3.66
CA ILE A 99 -17.98 8.89 -4.42
C ILE A 99 -16.81 8.92 -5.42
N ARG A 100 -15.94 7.93 -5.32
CA ARG A 100 -14.74 7.81 -6.17
C ARG A 100 -14.82 6.58 -7.08
N THR A 101 -15.82 6.57 -7.97
CA THR A 101 -16.05 5.58 -9.01
C THR A 101 -15.55 6.13 -10.35
N TYR A 102 -14.25 6.31 -10.51
CA TYR A 102 -13.66 6.91 -11.70
C TYR A 102 -13.55 5.92 -12.87
N GLY A 103 -13.40 6.46 -14.08
CA GLY A 103 -13.30 5.68 -15.32
C GLY A 103 -14.62 4.94 -15.63
N LYS A 104 -14.53 3.68 -16.01
CA LYS A 104 -15.71 2.86 -16.33
C LYS A 104 -16.61 2.54 -15.13
N TYR A 105 -16.12 2.71 -13.90
CA TYR A 105 -16.91 2.49 -12.69
C TYR A 105 -18.00 3.56 -12.50
N GLU A 106 -17.88 4.73 -13.15
CA GLU A 106 -18.91 5.76 -13.17
C GLU A 106 -20.23 5.25 -13.72
N LEU A 107 -20.19 4.34 -14.70
CA LEU A 107 -21.40 3.71 -15.25
C LEU A 107 -22.16 2.89 -14.20
N MET A 108 -21.44 2.25 -13.27
CA MET A 108 -22.06 1.48 -12.18
C MET A 108 -22.69 2.42 -11.14
N TYR A 109 -22.07 3.56 -10.86
CA TYR A 109 -22.63 4.58 -10.01
C TYR A 109 -23.94 5.14 -10.60
N THR A 110 -23.92 5.48 -11.88
CA THR A 110 -25.12 5.92 -12.60
C THR A 110 -26.22 4.86 -12.50
N GLN A 111 -25.89 3.60 -12.78
CA GLN A 111 -26.85 2.49 -12.68
C GLN A 111 -27.42 2.33 -11.27
N SER A 112 -26.60 2.46 -10.20
CA SER A 112 -27.08 2.39 -8.82
C SER A 112 -28.09 3.50 -8.51
N ARG A 113 -27.86 4.73 -8.98
CA ARG A 113 -28.80 5.82 -8.85
C ARG A 113 -30.11 5.58 -9.60
N GLU A 114 -30.02 5.05 -10.83
CA GLU A 114 -31.19 4.72 -11.65
C GLU A 114 -32.05 3.62 -11.04
N THR A 115 -31.46 2.74 -10.22
CA THR A 115 -32.19 1.70 -9.46
C THR A 115 -32.81 2.22 -8.17
N GLY A 116 -32.74 3.52 -7.89
CA GLY A 116 -33.37 4.15 -6.73
C GLY A 116 -32.51 4.26 -5.47
N SER A 117 -31.21 3.95 -5.57
CA SER A 117 -30.28 4.19 -4.47
C SER A 117 -30.12 5.69 -4.17
N VAL A 118 -30.18 6.07 -2.90
CA VAL A 118 -30.06 7.45 -2.42
C VAL A 118 -28.63 7.69 -1.91
N PHE A 119 -28.02 8.76 -2.38
CA PHE A 119 -26.66 9.16 -2.00
C PHE A 119 -26.71 10.44 -1.18
N LEU A 120 -26.27 10.38 0.09
CA LEU A 120 -26.25 11.47 1.05
C LEU A 120 -24.79 11.83 1.37
N LYS A 121 -24.47 13.11 1.23
CA LYS A 121 -23.10 13.60 1.43
C LYS A 121 -22.96 14.23 2.82
N PHE A 122 -22.14 13.63 3.68
CA PHE A 122 -21.86 14.18 5.01
C PHE A 122 -20.50 14.91 5.06
N PRO A 123 -20.39 15.96 5.91
CA PRO A 123 -19.14 16.68 6.16
C PRO A 123 -18.18 15.82 7.01
N ASP A 124 -16.88 16.05 6.86
CA ASP A 124 -15.86 15.31 7.61
C ASP A 124 -15.96 15.52 9.12
N GLU A 125 -16.42 16.70 9.54
CA GLU A 125 -16.57 17.12 10.94
C GLU A 125 -17.79 16.50 11.63
N THR A 126 -18.78 16.03 10.86
CA THR A 126 -20.02 15.42 11.39
C THR A 126 -20.26 14.04 10.77
N PRO A 127 -19.46 13.03 11.15
CA PRO A 127 -19.66 11.68 10.65
C PRO A 127 -21.00 11.10 11.10
N PRO A 128 -21.58 10.15 10.34
CA PRO A 128 -22.82 9.48 10.72
C PRO A 128 -22.71 8.80 12.10
N SER A 129 -23.80 8.83 12.85
CA SER A 129 -23.93 8.09 14.12
C SER A 129 -24.87 6.91 13.98
N VAL A 130 -24.58 5.82 14.67
CA VAL A 130 -25.38 4.59 14.66
C VAL A 130 -25.97 4.36 16.04
N ALA A 131 -27.26 4.06 16.10
CA ALA A 131 -27.96 3.77 17.34
C ALA A 131 -28.86 2.51 17.17
N LEU A 132 -29.01 1.78 18.26
CA LEU A 132 -30.05 0.76 18.39
C LEU A 132 -31.25 1.44 19.05
N MET A 133 -32.38 1.44 18.36
CA MET A 133 -33.63 2.03 18.86
C MET A 133 -34.29 1.10 19.91
N ASP A 134 -35.20 1.65 20.73
CA ASP A 134 -35.92 0.92 21.77
C ASP A 134 -36.72 -0.29 21.23
N ASN A 135 -37.13 -0.22 19.97
CA ASN A 135 -37.85 -1.31 19.30
C ASN A 135 -36.90 -2.40 18.72
N GLY A 136 -35.58 -2.28 18.96
CA GLY A 136 -34.58 -3.23 18.49
C GLY A 136 -34.19 -3.07 17.01
N HIS A 137 -34.63 -2.00 16.33
CA HIS A 137 -34.19 -1.65 14.98
C HIS A 137 -32.94 -0.76 15.02
N LEU A 138 -32.11 -0.89 14.00
CA LEU A 138 -30.99 0.02 13.78
C LEU A 138 -31.47 1.35 13.19
N ALA A 139 -30.80 2.43 13.55
CA ALA A 139 -30.98 3.72 12.93
C ALA A 139 -29.62 4.39 12.69
N VAL A 140 -29.48 5.08 11.56
CA VAL A 140 -28.30 5.90 11.25
C VAL A 140 -28.75 7.34 11.16
N THR A 141 -28.10 8.20 11.92
CA THR A 141 -28.33 9.65 11.84
C THR A 141 -27.16 10.29 11.05
N VAL A 142 -27.50 11.10 10.08
CA VAL A 142 -26.54 11.77 9.19
C VAL A 142 -26.97 13.20 8.93
N VAL A 143 -25.99 14.12 8.86
CA VAL A 143 -26.20 15.51 8.38
C VAL A 143 -25.86 15.54 6.89
N ASP A 144 -26.86 15.86 6.04
CA ASP A 144 -26.61 15.93 4.60
C ASP A 144 -26.25 17.36 4.15
N SER A 145 -25.03 17.50 3.63
CA SER A 145 -24.51 18.80 3.16
C SER A 145 -25.28 19.37 1.95
N LEU A 146 -25.97 18.51 1.20
CA LEU A 146 -26.67 18.91 -0.03
C LEU A 146 -28.09 19.43 0.22
N THR A 147 -28.65 19.14 1.40
CA THR A 147 -29.98 19.62 1.83
C THR A 147 -29.93 20.82 2.79
N GLY A 148 -28.78 21.50 2.85
CA GLY A 148 -28.60 22.65 3.76
C GLY A 148 -28.20 22.23 5.19
N ASN A 149 -27.54 21.11 5.36
CA ASN A 149 -27.12 20.51 6.63
C ASN A 149 -28.30 20.03 7.49
N GLU A 150 -29.36 19.56 6.87
CA GLU A 150 -30.46 18.91 7.60
C GLU A 150 -29.99 17.57 8.17
N GLU A 151 -30.42 17.30 9.41
CA GLU A 151 -30.19 16.03 10.09
C GLU A 151 -31.29 15.04 9.70
N LEU A 152 -30.89 13.89 9.19
CA LEU A 152 -31.79 12.81 8.77
C LEU A 152 -31.52 11.56 9.61
N THR A 153 -32.58 10.98 10.16
CA THR A 153 -32.51 9.67 10.83
C THR A 153 -33.12 8.60 9.92
N LEU A 154 -32.32 7.62 9.56
CA LEU A 154 -32.65 6.53 8.63
C LEU A 154 -32.84 5.21 9.42
N PRO A 155 -34.09 4.76 9.64
CA PRO A 155 -34.30 3.41 10.12
C PRO A 155 -33.75 2.40 9.10
N THR A 156 -33.00 1.39 9.54
CA THR A 156 -32.32 0.47 8.65
C THR A 156 -32.31 -0.96 9.22
N ASP A 157 -32.39 -1.96 8.35
CA ASP A 157 -32.32 -3.37 8.74
C ASP A 157 -30.86 -3.85 8.78
N LEU A 158 -29.99 -3.26 7.93
CA LEU A 158 -28.61 -3.64 7.80
C LEU A 158 -27.74 -2.41 7.57
N ILE A 159 -26.63 -2.32 8.29
CA ILE A 159 -25.61 -1.30 8.09
C ILE A 159 -24.35 -1.97 7.52
N VAL A 160 -23.80 -1.39 6.47
CA VAL A 160 -22.57 -1.86 5.83
C VAL A 160 -21.48 -0.83 6.03
N LEU A 161 -20.47 -1.18 6.80
CA LEU A 161 -19.25 -0.37 6.96
C LEU A 161 -18.36 -0.60 5.76
N VAL A 162 -18.25 0.41 4.90
CA VAL A 162 -17.44 0.36 3.69
C VAL A 162 -15.97 0.55 4.07
N THR A 163 -15.38 -0.54 4.56
CA THR A 163 -14.02 -0.61 5.06
C THR A 163 -12.99 -0.49 3.95
N GLY A 164 -11.88 0.14 4.26
CA GLY A 164 -10.77 0.33 3.33
C GLY A 164 -9.74 -0.78 3.39
N SER A 165 -8.65 -0.58 2.63
CA SER A 165 -7.46 -1.42 2.68
C SER A 165 -6.44 -0.85 3.67
N VAL A 166 -5.76 -1.76 4.35
CA VAL A 166 -4.59 -1.46 5.17
C VAL A 166 -3.40 -2.30 4.69
N PRO A 167 -2.16 -1.84 4.89
CA PRO A 167 -1.00 -2.64 4.55
C PRO A 167 -1.05 -3.96 5.32
N ARG A 168 -0.66 -5.04 4.63
CA ARG A 168 -0.54 -6.36 5.26
C ARG A 168 0.70 -6.40 6.14
N GLU A 169 0.56 -6.95 7.34
CA GLU A 169 1.71 -7.20 8.22
C GLU A 169 2.63 -8.28 7.60
N ASN A 170 3.84 -7.87 7.25
CA ASN A 170 4.86 -8.70 6.61
C ASN A 170 6.26 -8.29 7.10
N SER A 171 6.42 -8.04 8.39
CA SER A 171 7.68 -7.57 8.99
C SER A 171 8.87 -8.49 8.69
N ASP A 172 8.66 -9.80 8.71
CA ASP A 172 9.69 -10.79 8.39
C ASP A 172 10.16 -10.64 6.93
N LEU A 173 9.22 -10.56 5.99
CA LEU A 173 9.55 -10.38 4.56
C LEU A 173 10.24 -9.04 4.32
N THR A 174 9.74 -7.98 4.96
CA THR A 174 10.30 -6.63 4.90
C THR A 174 11.74 -6.62 5.39
N SER A 175 12.02 -7.28 6.51
CA SER A 175 13.34 -7.39 7.10
C SER A 175 14.32 -8.18 6.22
N VAL A 176 13.90 -9.37 5.74
CA VAL A 176 14.75 -10.25 4.92
C VAL A 176 15.08 -9.61 3.57
N LEU A 177 14.11 -8.98 2.90
CA LEU A 177 14.29 -8.38 1.58
C LEU A 177 14.70 -6.90 1.64
N LYS A 178 14.82 -6.30 2.85
CA LYS A 178 15.15 -4.88 3.05
C LYS A 178 14.22 -3.94 2.24
N LEU A 179 12.92 -4.25 2.26
CA LEU A 179 11.94 -3.50 1.48
C LEU A 179 11.68 -2.12 2.11
N PRO A 180 11.67 -1.04 1.31
CA PRO A 180 11.30 0.27 1.81
C PRO A 180 9.80 0.35 2.08
N VAL A 181 9.42 0.83 3.26
CA VAL A 181 8.03 1.04 3.69
C VAL A 181 7.74 2.53 3.76
N GLY A 182 6.63 2.94 3.17
CA GLY A 182 6.14 4.31 3.21
C GLY A 182 5.53 4.71 4.55
N VAL A 183 5.22 5.98 4.69
CA VAL A 183 4.53 6.53 5.88
C VAL A 183 3.11 5.96 6.04
N ASP A 184 2.55 5.44 4.95
CA ASP A 184 1.25 4.78 4.88
C ASP A 184 1.32 3.26 5.17
N GLY A 185 2.52 2.74 5.43
CA GLY A 185 2.78 1.33 5.73
C GLY A 185 2.88 0.41 4.50
N PHE A 186 2.64 0.91 3.29
CA PHE A 186 2.82 0.14 2.05
C PHE A 186 4.27 0.16 1.56
N TYR A 187 4.63 -0.79 0.69
CA TYR A 187 5.97 -0.83 0.12
C TYR A 187 6.15 0.27 -0.93
N ASN A 188 7.31 0.94 -0.89
CA ASN A 188 7.65 1.98 -1.83
C ASN A 188 8.52 1.46 -2.98
N GLU A 189 8.21 1.92 -4.18
CA GLU A 189 9.09 1.86 -5.34
C GLU A 189 10.17 2.95 -5.29
N ILE A 190 11.22 2.79 -6.13
CA ILE A 190 12.30 3.80 -6.23
C ILE A 190 11.74 5.13 -6.74
N HIS A 191 10.86 5.09 -7.75
CA HIS A 191 10.28 6.29 -8.34
C HIS A 191 8.95 5.97 -9.02
N PRO A 192 7.84 6.64 -8.67
CA PRO A 192 6.49 6.29 -9.12
C PRO A 192 6.29 6.38 -10.64
N LYS A 193 7.06 7.21 -11.35
CA LYS A 193 6.93 7.40 -12.81
C LYS A 193 8.00 6.64 -13.61
N LEU A 194 9.24 6.65 -13.14
CA LEU A 194 10.38 6.15 -13.91
C LEU A 194 10.71 4.68 -13.58
N ARG A 195 10.48 4.26 -12.35
CA ARG A 195 10.77 2.91 -11.84
C ARG A 195 9.64 2.42 -10.92
N PRO A 196 8.42 2.26 -11.47
CA PRO A 196 7.19 2.14 -10.66
C PRO A 196 7.00 0.79 -9.98
N VAL A 197 7.85 -0.19 -10.23
CA VAL A 197 7.77 -1.54 -9.64
C VAL A 197 9.09 -2.02 -9.06
N GLU A 198 10.16 -1.23 -9.20
CA GLU A 198 11.49 -1.60 -8.72
C GLU A 198 11.71 -1.07 -7.30
N THR A 199 12.35 -1.86 -6.47
CA THR A 199 12.80 -1.44 -5.13
C THR A 199 14.26 -1.00 -5.17
N VAL A 200 14.71 -0.39 -4.09
CA VAL A 200 16.14 -0.05 -3.90
C VAL A 200 17.04 -1.30 -3.88
N VAL A 201 16.46 -2.49 -3.71
CA VAL A 201 17.18 -3.75 -3.74
C VAL A 201 17.13 -4.32 -5.16
N ALA A 202 18.28 -4.38 -5.82
CA ALA A 202 18.36 -4.86 -7.19
C ALA A 202 17.80 -6.29 -7.33
N GLY A 203 16.96 -6.51 -8.35
CA GLY A 203 16.31 -7.80 -8.60
C GLY A 203 15.10 -8.10 -7.71
N VAL A 204 14.69 -7.18 -6.85
CA VAL A 204 13.45 -7.26 -6.08
C VAL A 204 12.46 -6.24 -6.59
N MET A 205 11.34 -6.72 -7.11
CA MET A 205 10.22 -5.94 -7.64
C MET A 205 9.04 -6.04 -6.68
N ILE A 206 8.20 -5.01 -6.68
CA ILE A 206 6.92 -5.00 -5.96
C ILE A 206 5.79 -4.81 -6.96
N ALA A 207 4.65 -5.48 -6.74
CA ALA A 207 3.53 -5.42 -7.68
C ALA A 207 2.18 -5.51 -6.97
N GLY A 208 1.18 -4.85 -7.54
CA GLY A 208 -0.18 -4.87 -7.02
C GLY A 208 -0.38 -4.02 -5.77
N ALA A 209 -1.35 -4.40 -4.95
CA ALA A 209 -1.81 -3.58 -3.83
C ALA A 209 -0.87 -3.56 -2.61
N CYS A 210 0.23 -4.30 -2.61
CA CYS A 210 1.28 -4.15 -1.60
C CYS A 210 2.05 -2.82 -1.71
N GLN A 211 1.94 -2.12 -2.85
CA GLN A 211 2.48 -0.76 -3.06
C GLN A 211 1.54 0.36 -2.63
N GLY A 212 0.32 0.01 -2.22
CA GLY A 212 -0.75 0.95 -1.91
C GLY A 212 -2.06 0.56 -2.58
N PRO A 213 -3.16 1.24 -2.25
CA PRO A 213 -4.47 0.95 -2.80
C PRO A 213 -4.49 1.03 -4.34
N LYS A 214 -4.96 -0.03 -4.97
CA LYS A 214 -5.08 -0.17 -6.43
C LYS A 214 -6.41 -0.79 -6.81
N THR A 215 -6.96 -0.38 -7.94
CA THR A 215 -8.03 -1.12 -8.62
C THR A 215 -7.47 -2.39 -9.25
N SER A 216 -8.33 -3.34 -9.63
CA SER A 216 -7.91 -4.58 -10.29
C SER A 216 -7.09 -4.32 -11.56
N SER A 217 -7.50 -3.32 -12.37
CA SER A 217 -6.77 -2.94 -13.59
C SER A 217 -5.38 -2.36 -13.29
N GLU A 218 -5.26 -1.50 -12.27
CA GLU A 218 -3.97 -0.96 -11.81
C GLU A 218 -3.06 -2.07 -11.25
N ALA A 219 -3.62 -3.02 -10.49
CA ALA A 219 -2.88 -4.15 -9.95
C ALA A 219 -2.33 -5.07 -11.07
N VAL A 220 -3.15 -5.35 -12.09
CA VAL A 220 -2.73 -6.12 -13.28
C VAL A 220 -1.63 -5.38 -14.04
N ALA A 221 -1.79 -4.07 -14.29
CA ALA A 221 -0.77 -3.27 -14.98
C ALA A 221 0.56 -3.26 -14.20
N SER A 222 0.51 -3.13 -12.87
CA SER A 222 1.68 -3.21 -11.99
C SER A 222 2.36 -4.59 -12.07
N GLY A 223 1.57 -5.68 -12.09
CA GLY A 223 2.09 -7.04 -12.26
C GLY A 223 2.80 -7.23 -13.60
N LEU A 224 2.20 -6.77 -14.71
CA LEU A 224 2.82 -6.82 -16.04
C LEU A 224 4.10 -5.98 -16.11
N ALA A 225 4.13 -4.82 -15.48
CA ALA A 225 5.33 -4.00 -15.38
C ALA A 225 6.46 -4.73 -14.63
N ALA A 226 6.15 -5.38 -13.49
CA ALA A 226 7.12 -6.16 -12.73
C ALA A 226 7.67 -7.35 -13.52
N VAL A 227 6.82 -8.04 -14.29
CA VAL A 227 7.25 -9.12 -15.19
C VAL A 227 8.18 -8.57 -16.28
N THR A 228 7.84 -7.44 -16.90
CA THR A 228 8.66 -6.82 -17.96
C THR A 228 10.05 -6.44 -17.44
N GLN A 229 10.13 -5.81 -16.26
CA GLN A 229 11.42 -5.47 -15.65
C GLN A 229 12.22 -6.71 -15.27
N SER A 230 11.58 -7.72 -14.69
CA SER A 230 12.23 -8.99 -14.36
C SER A 230 12.74 -9.72 -15.61
N ALA A 231 11.97 -9.73 -16.69
CA ALA A 231 12.35 -10.32 -17.98
C ALA A 231 13.59 -9.61 -18.57
N GLY A 232 13.67 -8.29 -18.46
CA GLY A 232 14.83 -7.51 -18.91
C GLY A 232 16.15 -7.96 -18.28
N ILE A 233 16.11 -8.34 -16.99
CA ILE A 233 17.27 -8.89 -16.27
C ILE A 233 17.51 -10.37 -16.67
N LEU A 234 16.46 -11.18 -16.63
CA LEU A 234 16.56 -12.63 -16.84
C LEU A 234 16.95 -13.01 -18.27
N LEU A 235 16.44 -12.29 -19.28
CA LEU A 235 16.74 -12.55 -20.68
C LEU A 235 18.16 -12.16 -21.07
N LYS A 236 18.75 -11.16 -20.37
CA LYS A 236 20.18 -10.82 -20.55
C LYS A 236 21.11 -11.95 -20.01
N GLY A 237 20.68 -12.71 -19.03
CA GLY A 237 21.47 -13.72 -18.35
C GLY A 237 22.56 -13.18 -17.40
N PHE A 238 22.64 -11.87 -17.25
CA PHE A 238 23.53 -11.18 -16.30
C PHE A 238 22.88 -9.89 -15.79
N ALA A 239 23.31 -9.42 -14.63
CA ALA A 239 22.94 -8.10 -14.08
C ALA A 239 24.16 -7.19 -14.14
N GLU A 240 23.96 -5.97 -14.68
CA GLU A 240 24.95 -4.89 -14.60
C GLU A 240 24.89 -4.32 -13.16
N LEU A 241 26.00 -4.41 -12.45
CA LEU A 241 26.13 -3.85 -11.11
C LEU A 241 26.62 -2.40 -11.21
N ASP A 242 26.26 -1.59 -10.21
CA ASP A 242 26.82 -0.25 -10.08
C ASP A 242 28.35 -0.37 -9.90
N PRO A 243 29.16 0.32 -10.71
CA PRO A 243 30.61 0.31 -10.57
C PRO A 243 31.12 1.05 -9.32
N LEU A 244 30.29 1.90 -8.72
CA LEU A 244 30.59 2.67 -7.52
C LEU A 244 30.42 1.80 -6.27
N VAL A 245 31.33 0.88 -6.04
CA VAL A 245 31.33 -0.03 -4.89
C VAL A 245 32.61 0.13 -4.07
N ALA A 246 32.51 -0.15 -2.78
CA ALA A 246 33.71 -0.19 -1.95
C ALA A 246 34.47 -1.48 -2.19
N THR A 247 35.78 -1.39 -2.13
CA THR A 247 36.73 -2.49 -2.26
C THR A 247 37.67 -2.56 -1.06
N VAL A 248 38.20 -3.75 -0.78
CA VAL A 248 39.14 -3.96 0.33
C VAL A 248 40.49 -4.38 -0.23
N ASP A 249 41.53 -3.66 0.15
CA ASP A 249 42.89 -4.17 0.03
C ASP A 249 43.12 -5.22 1.13
N GLN A 250 43.03 -6.48 0.74
CA GLN A 250 43.21 -7.60 1.66
C GLN A 250 44.63 -7.67 2.23
N ALA A 251 45.63 -7.11 1.56
CA ALA A 251 47.00 -7.06 2.07
C ALA A 251 47.11 -6.09 3.27
N ALA A 252 46.45 -4.97 3.20
CA ALA A 252 46.42 -3.95 4.25
C ALA A 252 45.38 -4.28 5.36
N CYS A 253 44.41 -5.15 5.12
CA CYS A 253 43.35 -5.46 6.07
C CYS A 253 43.90 -6.26 7.26
N THR A 254 43.67 -5.75 8.48
CA THR A 254 44.09 -6.41 9.75
C THR A 254 43.03 -7.30 10.38
N GLY A 255 41.84 -7.46 9.76
CA GLY A 255 40.76 -8.26 10.29
C GLY A 255 40.04 -7.69 11.52
N CYS A 256 40.16 -6.39 11.78
CA CYS A 256 39.63 -5.76 13.00
C CYS A 256 38.08 -5.73 13.08
N ASN A 257 37.38 -6.11 12.03
CA ASN A 257 35.92 -6.22 11.92
C ASN A 257 35.11 -4.93 12.27
N LYS A 258 35.68 -3.74 12.19
CA LYS A 258 34.95 -2.48 12.45
C LYS A 258 34.01 -2.10 11.31
N CYS A 259 34.32 -2.51 10.09
CA CYS A 259 33.56 -2.16 8.87
C CYS A 259 32.25 -2.97 8.72
N GLN A 260 32.22 -4.23 9.17
CA GLN A 260 31.03 -5.11 9.03
C GLN A 260 29.81 -4.52 9.75
N PRO A 261 29.86 -4.20 11.06
CA PRO A 261 28.69 -3.65 11.77
C PRO A 261 28.31 -2.23 11.31
N SER A 262 29.20 -1.53 10.62
CA SER A 262 28.93 -0.20 10.08
C SER A 262 28.17 -0.19 8.76
N CYS A 263 28.05 -1.35 8.10
CA CYS A 263 27.38 -1.44 6.81
C CYS A 263 25.87 -1.62 6.98
N PRO A 264 25.04 -0.62 6.67
CA PRO A 264 23.58 -0.71 6.80
C PRO A 264 22.95 -1.69 5.80
N TYR A 265 23.72 -2.10 4.78
CA TYR A 265 23.26 -3.03 3.73
C TYR A 265 23.76 -4.46 3.95
N GLU A 266 24.52 -4.72 5.03
CA GLU A 266 25.11 -6.05 5.32
C GLU A 266 25.95 -6.58 4.15
N ALA A 267 26.60 -5.68 3.41
CA ALA A 267 27.40 -6.04 2.23
C ALA A 267 28.81 -6.53 2.61
N ILE A 268 29.19 -6.50 3.87
CA ILE A 268 30.55 -6.84 4.35
C ILE A 268 30.51 -8.11 5.18
N SER A 269 31.33 -9.09 4.82
CA SER A 269 31.55 -10.32 5.56
C SER A 269 33.02 -10.50 5.89
N MET A 270 33.32 -11.23 6.96
CA MET A 270 34.69 -11.64 7.28
C MET A 270 34.94 -13.02 6.69
N ILE A 271 36.07 -13.17 6.01
CA ILE A 271 36.52 -14.42 5.40
C ILE A 271 37.94 -14.78 5.84
N GLN A 272 38.27 -16.05 5.77
CA GLN A 272 39.66 -16.53 5.95
C GLN A 272 40.43 -16.38 4.64
N CYS A 273 41.53 -15.63 4.67
CA CYS A 273 42.45 -15.51 3.56
C CYS A 273 43.89 -15.65 4.09
N ASP A 274 44.64 -16.62 3.61
CA ASP A 274 46.03 -16.89 4.00
C ASP A 274 46.21 -17.01 5.53
N GLY A 275 45.25 -17.66 6.20
CA GLY A 275 45.30 -17.94 7.66
C GLY A 275 44.97 -16.74 8.56
N ARG A 276 44.47 -15.64 8.01
CA ARG A 276 43.98 -14.46 8.77
C ARG A 276 42.57 -14.05 8.33
N ASP A 277 41.84 -13.43 9.24
CA ASP A 277 40.55 -12.85 8.92
C ASP A 277 40.72 -11.57 8.12
N VAL A 278 40.00 -11.43 7.02
CA VAL A 278 39.95 -10.20 6.22
C VAL A 278 38.50 -9.89 5.84
N ALA A 279 38.21 -8.59 5.64
CA ALA A 279 36.90 -8.18 5.15
C ALA A 279 36.75 -8.45 3.65
N LEU A 280 35.55 -8.94 3.26
CA LEU A 280 35.15 -9.08 1.87
C LEU A 280 33.86 -8.25 1.65
N ILE A 281 33.85 -7.42 0.63
CA ILE A 281 32.68 -6.63 0.26
C ILE A 281 32.02 -7.28 -0.96
N SER A 282 30.72 -7.60 -0.83
CA SER A 282 29.92 -8.09 -1.95
C SER A 282 29.51 -6.90 -2.84
N ALA A 283 30.06 -6.82 -4.05
CA ALA A 283 29.71 -5.80 -5.04
C ALA A 283 28.21 -5.83 -5.40
N ALA A 284 27.57 -7.01 -5.34
CA ALA A 284 26.14 -7.17 -5.63
C ALA A 284 25.22 -6.51 -4.57
N ILE A 285 25.70 -6.40 -3.32
CA ILE A 285 24.94 -5.88 -2.18
C ILE A 285 25.37 -4.44 -1.86
N CYS A 286 26.61 -4.08 -2.13
CA CYS A 286 27.16 -2.76 -1.86
C CYS A 286 26.37 -1.68 -2.61
N LYS A 287 26.04 -0.59 -1.93
CA LYS A 287 25.34 0.57 -2.51
C LYS A 287 26.22 1.80 -2.66
N GLY A 288 27.53 1.64 -2.57
CA GLY A 288 28.47 2.72 -2.79
C GLY A 288 28.36 3.92 -1.83
N CYS A 289 27.79 3.72 -0.64
CA CYS A 289 27.57 4.81 0.31
C CYS A 289 28.84 5.35 0.97
N GLY A 290 29.96 4.66 0.86
CA GLY A 290 31.25 5.06 1.42
C GLY A 290 31.40 4.99 2.94
N GLY A 291 30.35 4.64 3.69
CA GLY A 291 30.35 4.68 5.16
C GLY A 291 31.39 3.79 5.84
N CYS A 292 31.88 2.74 5.18
CA CYS A 292 32.92 1.86 5.69
C CYS A 292 34.36 2.40 5.49
N VAL A 293 34.55 3.34 4.56
CA VAL A 293 35.88 3.90 4.24
C VAL A 293 36.48 4.61 5.44
N PRO A 294 35.85 5.63 6.05
CA PRO A 294 36.44 6.38 7.17
C PRO A 294 36.55 5.56 8.47
N ILE A 295 35.89 4.40 8.55
CA ILE A 295 35.90 3.54 9.75
C ILE A 295 37.11 2.60 9.74
N CYS A 296 37.74 2.39 8.58
CA CYS A 296 38.91 1.52 8.48
C CYS A 296 40.17 2.20 9.05
N PRO A 297 40.75 1.68 10.17
CA PRO A 297 41.91 2.32 10.77
C PRO A 297 43.19 2.17 9.94
N GLU A 298 43.20 1.21 9.04
CA GLU A 298 44.34 0.90 8.18
C GLU A 298 44.21 1.49 6.77
N ASN A 299 43.15 2.27 6.51
CA ASN A 299 42.80 2.77 5.17
C ASN A 299 42.78 1.66 4.09
N ALA A 300 42.41 0.43 4.51
CA ALA A 300 42.36 -0.72 3.63
C ALA A 300 41.05 -0.80 2.81
N ILE A 301 40.13 0.15 2.96
CA ILE A 301 38.88 0.20 2.23
C ILE A 301 38.84 1.49 1.41
N ASP A 302 38.59 1.32 0.10
CA ASP A 302 38.44 2.43 -0.83
C ASP A 302 37.09 2.35 -1.56
N LEU A 303 36.61 3.47 -2.09
CA LEU A 303 35.39 3.56 -2.87
C LEU A 303 35.74 3.81 -4.34
N LEU A 304 35.44 2.85 -5.18
CA LEU A 304 35.63 2.99 -6.63
C LEU A 304 34.84 4.19 -7.16
N GLY A 305 35.46 4.99 -8.02
CA GLY A 305 34.94 6.27 -8.49
C GLY A 305 35.32 7.46 -7.64
N TYR A 306 35.78 7.25 -6.40
CA TYR A 306 36.17 8.29 -5.43
C TYR A 306 37.49 7.97 -4.75
N THR A 307 38.36 7.17 -5.36
CA THR A 307 39.71 6.95 -4.82
C THR A 307 40.51 8.24 -4.86
N ASP A 308 41.53 8.38 -4.03
CA ASP A 308 42.39 9.57 -4.01
C ASP A 308 42.97 9.89 -5.38
N ASP A 309 43.45 8.88 -6.11
CA ASP A 309 43.99 9.06 -7.48
C ASP A 309 42.93 9.55 -8.46
N GLN A 310 41.69 9.04 -8.39
CA GLN A 310 40.60 9.48 -9.24
C GLN A 310 40.16 10.90 -8.91
N MET A 311 40.11 11.27 -7.65
CA MET A 311 39.81 12.64 -7.21
C MET A 311 40.90 13.62 -7.65
N MET A 312 42.16 13.24 -7.48
CA MET A 312 43.30 14.07 -7.94
C MET A 312 43.29 14.25 -9.46
N ALA A 313 43.05 13.19 -10.21
CA ALA A 313 42.94 13.27 -11.67
C ALA A 313 41.80 14.20 -12.12
N SER A 314 40.65 14.16 -11.42
CA SER A 314 39.51 15.05 -11.68
C SER A 314 39.84 16.51 -11.39
N ILE A 315 40.50 16.80 -10.26
CA ILE A 315 40.98 18.16 -9.89
C ILE A 315 41.97 18.70 -10.95
N GLU A 316 42.93 17.87 -11.36
CA GLU A 316 43.91 18.26 -12.39
C GLU A 316 43.26 18.53 -13.75
N ALA A 317 42.23 17.74 -14.12
CA ALA A 317 41.51 17.96 -15.35
C ALA A 317 40.76 19.31 -15.33
N ILE A 318 40.04 19.62 -14.25
CA ILE A 318 39.35 20.89 -14.08
C ILE A 318 40.31 22.07 -14.06
N ALA A 319 41.48 21.93 -13.42
CA ALA A 319 42.48 22.98 -13.34
C ALA A 319 43.17 23.27 -14.68
N LYS A 320 43.12 22.34 -15.66
CA LYS A 320 43.66 22.46 -16.99
C LYS A 320 42.69 23.07 -18.01
N GLU A 321 41.38 23.05 -17.71
CA GLU A 321 40.40 23.69 -18.59
C GLU A 321 40.52 25.22 -18.51
N PRO A 322 40.70 25.93 -19.63
CA PRO A 322 40.70 27.39 -19.62
C PRO A 322 39.29 27.86 -19.22
N VAL A 323 39.21 28.70 -18.19
CA VAL A 323 37.98 29.42 -17.83
C VAL A 323 37.57 30.27 -19.03
N SER A 324 36.56 29.83 -19.79
CA SER A 324 36.00 30.53 -20.94
C SER A 324 35.05 31.63 -20.52
#